data_d500762955ece2c2efcc61d04ae37c66
#
_entry.id   d500762955ece2c2efcc61d04ae37c66
#
_cell.length_a   1.000
_cell.length_b   1.000
_cell.length_c   1.000
_cell.angle_alpha   90.00
_cell.angle_beta   90.00
_cell.angle_gamma   90.00
#
_symmetry.space_group_name_H-M   'P 1'
#
loop_
_entity.id
_entity.type
_entity.pdbx_description
1 polymer ?
#
loop_
_entity_poly.entity_id
_entity_poly.type
_entity_poly.pdbx_seq_one_letter_code
_entity_poly.pdbx_strand_id
1 'polypeptide(L)'
;LDCDIVYAPSINDLYVKGEETKKFNFGSLTQHMEGKYRAGHFNGMATIVEKFFNIINPTKAFFGKKDLQQLQIVRTLVKQINSSIEIVGVPTIREKNGLAISSRNKNLSANAKKEAALIYKCLNYCLNNKGKEILELKSFIQNKFKPKTNIELEYAEFISLDTMIPIKKWEAKNKSAICIAAYIEGIRLIDNIIL
;
A
#
# COMPACT_ATOMS: atom_id res chain seq x y z
N LEU A 1 4.14 -10.98 -21.96
CA LEU A 1 3.06 -10.06 -21.58
C LEU A 1 2.69 -9.32 -22.85
N ASP A 2 1.47 -9.46 -23.29
CA ASP A 2 0.93 -8.79 -24.48
C ASP A 2 0.63 -7.34 -24.13
N CYS A 3 1.68 -6.51 -24.14
CA CYS A 3 1.61 -5.08 -23.89
C CYS A 3 1.87 -4.35 -25.22
N ASP A 4 0.92 -3.57 -25.68
CA ASP A 4 1.01 -2.88 -26.99
C ASP A 4 2.02 -1.74 -26.96
N ILE A 5 2.05 -0.96 -25.86
CA ILE A 5 2.89 0.24 -25.73
C ILE A 5 3.50 0.29 -24.33
N VAL A 6 4.80 0.59 -24.25
CA VAL A 6 5.49 0.93 -23.00
C VAL A 6 5.89 2.40 -23.06
N TYR A 7 5.28 3.22 -22.20
CA TYR A 7 5.64 4.62 -22.05
C TYR A 7 6.53 4.80 -20.82
N ALA A 8 7.79 5.15 -21.04
CA ALA A 8 8.82 5.32 -20.00
C ALA A 8 9.52 6.67 -20.17
N PRO A 9 8.87 7.79 -19.79
CA PRO A 9 9.44 9.12 -19.95
C PRO A 9 10.62 9.36 -19.00
N SER A 10 11.54 10.22 -19.40
CA SER A 10 12.55 10.78 -18.50
C SER A 10 11.92 11.82 -17.56
N ILE A 11 12.64 12.21 -16.51
CA ILE A 11 12.20 13.28 -15.61
C ILE A 11 11.99 14.59 -16.39
N ASN A 12 12.86 14.90 -17.34
CA ASN A 12 12.78 16.12 -18.15
C ASN A 12 11.55 16.13 -19.09
N ASP A 13 11.03 14.97 -19.47
CA ASP A 13 9.81 14.87 -20.28
C ASP A 13 8.55 15.12 -19.44
N LEU A 14 8.64 14.89 -18.12
CA LEU A 14 7.51 15.05 -17.22
C LEU A 14 7.48 16.41 -16.52
N TYR A 15 8.64 17.03 -16.29
CA TYR A 15 8.73 18.29 -15.55
C TYR A 15 9.30 19.39 -16.40
N VAL A 16 8.56 20.50 -16.51
CA VAL A 16 9.09 21.74 -17.12
C VAL A 16 10.00 22.41 -16.11
N LYS A 17 11.15 22.92 -16.55
CA LYS A 17 12.09 23.65 -15.68
C LYS A 17 11.38 24.82 -15.00
N GLY A 18 11.41 24.85 -13.67
CA GLY A 18 10.73 25.87 -12.87
C GLY A 18 9.26 25.58 -12.55
N GLU A 19 8.73 24.42 -12.94
CA GLU A 19 7.37 24.01 -12.56
C GLU A 19 7.30 23.77 -11.06
N GLU A 20 6.37 24.43 -10.38
CA GLU A 20 6.10 24.20 -8.96
C GLU A 20 5.38 22.87 -8.74
N THR A 21 5.79 22.13 -7.70
CA THR A 21 5.12 20.88 -7.32
C THR A 21 3.71 21.19 -6.84
N LYS A 22 2.71 20.64 -7.53
CA LYS A 22 1.30 20.78 -7.17
C LYS A 22 1.05 20.17 -5.78
N LYS A 23 0.31 20.89 -4.95
CA LYS A 23 -0.08 20.42 -3.61
C LYS A 23 -1.50 19.86 -3.67
N PHE A 24 -1.65 18.61 -3.30
CA PHE A 24 -2.94 17.93 -3.15
C PHE A 24 -3.31 17.83 -1.67
N ASN A 25 -4.60 17.95 -1.37
CA ASN A 25 -5.10 17.73 -0.01
C ASN A 25 -5.85 16.39 0.03
N PHE A 26 -5.24 15.39 0.62
CA PHE A 26 -5.83 14.06 0.80
C PHE A 26 -6.40 13.83 2.20
N GLY A 27 -6.43 14.85 3.06
CA GLY A 27 -7.00 14.79 4.39
C GLY A 27 -6.41 13.66 5.23
N SER A 28 -7.28 12.86 5.87
CA SER A 28 -6.87 11.74 6.73
C SER A 28 -6.10 10.64 6.01
N LEU A 29 -6.23 10.52 4.69
CA LEU A 29 -5.55 9.48 3.90
C LEU A 29 -4.02 9.56 3.99
N THR A 30 -3.44 10.69 4.40
CA THR A 30 -1.98 10.88 4.51
C THR A 30 -1.47 10.93 5.94
N GLN A 31 -2.35 10.79 6.94
CA GLN A 31 -1.98 10.97 8.35
C GLN A 31 -1.49 9.70 9.05
N HIS A 32 -1.73 8.54 8.47
CA HIS A 32 -1.41 7.23 9.05
C HIS A 32 -0.56 6.39 8.10
N MET A 33 -0.01 5.29 8.60
CA MET A 33 0.74 4.30 7.81
C MET A 33 1.77 4.93 6.86
N GLU A 34 1.73 4.65 5.54
CA GLU A 34 2.68 5.19 4.57
C GLU A 34 2.74 6.73 4.58
N GLY A 35 1.62 7.40 4.78
CA GLY A 35 1.57 8.86 4.86
C GLY A 35 2.34 9.42 6.06
N LYS A 36 2.29 8.73 7.20
CA LYS A 36 3.04 9.08 8.41
C LYS A 36 4.53 8.79 8.28
N TYR A 37 4.88 7.60 7.76
CA TYR A 37 6.26 7.11 7.72
C TYR A 37 7.05 7.60 6.50
N ARG A 38 6.36 8.12 5.47
CA ARG A 38 6.96 8.59 4.22
C ARG A 38 6.45 9.99 3.87
N ALA A 39 6.88 10.99 4.65
CA ALA A 39 6.45 12.38 4.45
C ALA A 39 6.61 12.85 2.99
N GLY A 40 5.59 13.49 2.43
CA GLY A 40 5.59 14.00 1.05
C GLY A 40 5.39 12.95 -0.05
N HIS A 41 5.50 11.65 0.27
CA HIS A 41 5.41 10.57 -0.72
C HIS A 41 4.14 10.62 -1.57
N PHE A 42 2.98 10.77 -0.95
CA PHE A 42 1.72 10.76 -1.68
C PHE A 42 1.52 11.99 -2.55
N ASN A 43 2.05 13.13 -2.15
CA ASN A 43 1.99 14.32 -3.00
C ASN A 43 2.86 14.16 -4.26
N GLY A 44 4.09 13.66 -4.10
CA GLY A 44 4.97 13.36 -5.23
C GLY A 44 4.39 12.30 -6.16
N MET A 45 3.86 11.21 -5.59
CA MET A 45 3.21 10.14 -6.36
C MET A 45 1.99 10.67 -7.13
N ALA A 46 1.13 11.46 -6.48
CA ALA A 46 -0.07 12.03 -7.12
C ALA A 46 0.29 12.97 -8.27
N THR A 47 1.35 13.79 -8.12
CA THR A 47 1.85 14.67 -9.18
C THR A 47 2.23 13.87 -10.43
N ILE A 48 2.98 12.77 -10.27
CA ILE A 48 3.38 11.90 -11.38
C ILE A 48 2.16 11.22 -12.03
N VAL A 49 1.25 10.68 -11.21
CA VAL A 49 0.05 9.98 -11.69
C VAL A 49 -0.87 10.95 -12.44
N GLU A 50 -1.05 12.19 -11.96
CA GLU A 50 -1.82 13.23 -12.67
C GLU A 50 -1.21 13.52 -14.03
N LYS A 51 0.12 13.68 -14.12
CA LYS A 51 0.82 13.91 -15.38
C LYS A 51 0.59 12.76 -16.37
N PHE A 52 0.71 11.50 -15.90
CA PHE A 52 0.38 10.34 -16.75
C PHE A 52 -1.07 10.34 -17.21
N PHE A 53 -2.01 10.69 -16.36
CA PHE A 53 -3.41 10.77 -16.73
C PHE A 53 -3.66 11.85 -17.79
N ASN A 54 -3.00 13.00 -17.70
CA ASN A 54 -3.11 14.08 -18.68
C ASN A 54 -2.46 13.71 -20.03
N ILE A 55 -1.35 12.98 -20.02
CA ILE A 55 -0.63 12.59 -21.23
C ILE A 55 -1.35 11.44 -21.97
N ILE A 56 -1.77 10.41 -21.21
CA ILE A 56 -2.30 9.16 -21.78
C ILE A 56 -3.81 9.24 -21.97
N ASN A 57 -4.51 10.00 -21.12
CA ASN A 57 -5.97 10.12 -21.07
C ASN A 57 -6.67 8.76 -21.12
N PRO A 58 -6.37 7.81 -20.22
CA PRO A 58 -6.90 6.45 -20.28
C PRO A 58 -8.36 6.41 -19.85
N THR A 59 -9.13 5.47 -20.38
CA THR A 59 -10.48 5.16 -19.86
C THR A 59 -10.43 4.42 -18.53
N LYS A 60 -9.40 3.54 -18.34
CA LYS A 60 -9.17 2.78 -17.12
C LYS A 60 -7.70 2.80 -16.74
N ALA A 61 -7.44 2.86 -15.43
CA ALA A 61 -6.10 2.74 -14.87
C ALA A 61 -6.08 1.67 -13.78
N PHE A 62 -5.09 0.77 -13.82
CA PHE A 62 -4.99 -0.40 -12.95
C PHE A 62 -3.92 -0.20 -11.89
N PHE A 63 -4.30 -0.38 -10.61
CA PHE A 63 -3.39 -0.25 -9.47
C PHE A 63 -3.45 -1.48 -8.58
N GLY A 64 -2.29 -1.97 -8.13
CA GLY A 64 -2.22 -3.12 -7.25
C GLY A 64 -2.80 -2.83 -5.86
N LYS A 65 -3.68 -3.70 -5.35
CA LYS A 65 -4.22 -3.62 -3.98
C LYS A 65 -3.14 -3.82 -2.91
N LYS A 66 -1.96 -4.31 -3.27
CA LYS A 66 -0.82 -4.39 -2.35
C LYS A 66 -0.48 -3.02 -1.78
N ASP A 67 -0.52 -1.98 -2.58
CA ASP A 67 -0.29 -0.59 -2.18
C ASP A 67 -1.64 0.11 -1.90
N LEU A 68 -2.38 -0.44 -0.92
CA LEU A 68 -3.79 -0.12 -0.65
C LEU A 68 -4.04 1.37 -0.40
N GLN A 69 -3.19 2.00 0.41
CA GLN A 69 -3.32 3.43 0.70
C GLN A 69 -3.08 4.27 -0.56
N GLN A 70 -2.09 3.90 -1.38
CA GLN A 70 -1.85 4.52 -2.68
C GLN A 70 -3.08 4.41 -3.60
N LEU A 71 -3.72 3.25 -3.65
CA LEU A 71 -4.95 3.06 -4.43
C LEU A 71 -6.06 4.03 -3.99
N GLN A 72 -6.23 4.26 -2.69
CA GLN A 72 -7.23 5.23 -2.19
C GLN A 72 -6.84 6.68 -2.50
N ILE A 73 -5.55 7.01 -2.42
CA ILE A 73 -5.03 8.32 -2.84
C ILE A 73 -5.34 8.57 -4.32
N VAL A 74 -5.08 7.60 -5.20
CA VAL A 74 -5.35 7.76 -6.64
C VAL A 74 -6.86 7.89 -6.93
N ARG A 75 -7.71 7.15 -6.23
CA ARG A 75 -9.17 7.34 -6.32
C ARG A 75 -9.62 8.73 -5.92
N THR A 76 -9.00 9.28 -4.88
CA THR A 76 -9.28 10.64 -4.43
C THR A 76 -8.73 11.68 -5.42
N LEU A 77 -7.54 11.44 -5.97
CA LEU A 77 -6.93 12.28 -6.99
C LEU A 77 -7.86 12.44 -8.21
N VAL A 78 -8.35 11.33 -8.76
CA VAL A 78 -9.26 11.34 -9.92
C VAL A 78 -10.50 12.20 -9.67
N LYS A 79 -11.06 12.15 -8.44
CA LYS A 79 -12.18 13.03 -8.04
C LYS A 79 -11.76 14.50 -7.97
N GLN A 80 -10.58 14.80 -7.42
CA GLN A 80 -10.09 16.17 -7.28
C GLN A 80 -9.78 16.85 -8.63
N ILE A 81 -9.31 16.08 -9.60
CA ILE A 81 -9.03 16.59 -10.94
C ILE A 81 -10.23 16.49 -11.89
N ASN A 82 -11.40 16.13 -11.36
CA ASN A 82 -12.65 15.96 -12.13
C ASN A 82 -12.50 15.04 -13.35
N SER A 83 -11.71 13.99 -13.25
CA SER A 83 -11.47 13.04 -14.34
C SER A 83 -12.48 11.89 -14.31
N SER A 84 -12.85 11.38 -15.48
CA SER A 84 -13.73 10.22 -15.67
C SER A 84 -12.99 8.87 -15.68
N ILE A 85 -11.69 8.85 -15.40
CA ILE A 85 -10.87 7.64 -15.41
C ILE A 85 -11.36 6.64 -14.35
N GLU A 86 -11.69 5.42 -14.78
CA GLU A 86 -12.03 4.32 -13.86
C GLU A 86 -10.77 3.75 -13.21
N ILE A 87 -10.69 3.80 -11.88
CA ILE A 87 -9.57 3.22 -11.12
C ILE A 87 -9.87 1.81 -10.67
N VAL A 88 -9.22 0.85 -11.29
CA VAL A 88 -9.39 -0.59 -11.04
C VAL A 88 -8.32 -1.11 -10.09
N GLY A 89 -8.75 -1.65 -8.94
CA GLY A 89 -7.84 -2.29 -7.97
C GLY A 89 -7.58 -3.75 -8.32
N VAL A 90 -6.33 -4.10 -8.64
CA VAL A 90 -5.91 -5.47 -9.00
C VAL A 90 -5.49 -6.25 -7.74
N PRO A 91 -5.90 -7.52 -7.58
CA PRO A 91 -5.50 -8.35 -6.44
C PRO A 91 -3.98 -8.48 -6.31
N THR A 92 -3.51 -8.59 -5.07
CA THR A 92 -2.09 -8.84 -4.76
C THR A 92 -1.68 -10.23 -5.23
N ILE A 93 -0.69 -10.30 -6.11
CA ILE A 93 -0.07 -11.56 -6.52
C ILE A 93 0.96 -11.97 -5.47
N ARG A 94 1.01 -13.27 -5.16
CA ARG A 94 1.86 -13.81 -4.10
C ARG A 94 2.70 -14.97 -4.59
N GLU A 95 3.86 -15.16 -3.97
CA GLU A 95 4.66 -16.37 -4.09
C GLU A 95 3.95 -17.55 -3.39
N LYS A 96 4.42 -18.77 -3.63
CA LYS A 96 3.84 -20.00 -3.03
C LYS A 96 3.80 -19.98 -1.49
N ASN A 97 4.74 -19.28 -0.85
CA ASN A 97 4.79 -19.12 0.61
C ASN A 97 3.90 -17.99 1.16
N GLY A 98 3.18 -17.29 0.26
CA GLY A 98 2.29 -16.16 0.59
C GLY A 98 2.94 -14.78 0.52
N LEU A 99 4.25 -14.67 0.33
CA LEU A 99 4.94 -13.39 0.21
C LEU A 99 4.39 -12.60 -0.98
N ALA A 100 3.95 -11.37 -0.75
CA ALA A 100 3.50 -10.48 -1.82
C ALA A 100 4.63 -10.18 -2.79
N ILE A 101 4.39 -10.32 -4.10
CA ILE A 101 5.41 -10.05 -5.11
C ILE A 101 5.75 -8.56 -5.13
N SER A 102 7.05 -8.26 -5.06
CA SER A 102 7.59 -6.92 -5.11
C SER A 102 8.98 -6.91 -5.75
N SER A 103 9.35 -5.84 -6.44
CA SER A 103 10.71 -5.63 -6.93
C SER A 103 11.74 -5.63 -5.79
N ARG A 104 11.35 -5.20 -4.58
CA ARG A 104 12.19 -5.21 -3.38
C ARG A 104 12.58 -6.62 -2.92
N ASN A 105 11.79 -7.65 -3.26
CA ASN A 105 12.11 -9.04 -2.92
C ASN A 105 13.42 -9.52 -3.58
N LYS A 106 13.85 -8.87 -4.67
CA LYS A 106 15.14 -9.18 -5.32
C LYS A 106 16.35 -8.90 -4.42
N ASN A 107 16.20 -7.95 -3.49
CA ASN A 107 17.26 -7.54 -2.57
C ASN A 107 17.31 -8.38 -1.28
N LEU A 108 16.37 -9.32 -1.09
CA LEU A 108 16.33 -10.22 0.06
C LEU A 108 17.16 -11.46 -0.19
N SER A 109 17.87 -11.93 0.84
CA SER A 109 18.48 -13.26 0.82
C SER A 109 17.41 -14.37 0.71
N ALA A 110 17.82 -15.58 0.36
CA ALA A 110 16.91 -16.72 0.30
C ALA A 110 16.25 -17.02 1.65
N ASN A 111 16.98 -16.80 2.77
CA ASN A 111 16.43 -16.96 4.11
C ASN A 111 15.44 -15.84 4.44
N ALA A 112 15.78 -14.59 4.14
CA ALA A 112 14.92 -13.43 4.36
C ALA A 112 13.59 -13.54 3.59
N LYS A 113 13.58 -14.08 2.36
CA LYS A 113 12.34 -14.36 1.62
C LYS A 113 11.42 -15.35 2.34
N LYS A 114 11.99 -16.39 2.96
CA LYS A 114 11.21 -17.34 3.78
C LYS A 114 10.64 -16.67 5.02
N GLU A 115 11.45 -15.83 5.68
CA GLU A 115 11.05 -15.09 6.87
C GLU A 115 10.00 -14.02 6.55
N ALA A 116 10.10 -13.32 5.42
CA ALA A 116 9.17 -12.30 4.97
C ALA A 116 7.73 -12.84 4.80
N ALA A 117 7.56 -14.13 4.55
CA ALA A 117 6.26 -14.79 4.55
C ALA A 117 5.52 -14.67 5.91
N LEU A 118 6.21 -14.30 7.00
CA LEU A 118 5.60 -14.02 8.28
C LEU A 118 4.53 -12.92 8.19
N ILE A 119 4.77 -11.90 7.37
CA ILE A 119 3.81 -10.81 7.15
C ILE A 119 2.47 -11.40 6.71
N TYR A 120 2.47 -12.21 5.65
CA TYR A 120 1.24 -12.82 5.15
C TYR A 120 0.62 -13.82 6.14
N LYS A 121 1.43 -14.59 6.86
CA LYS A 121 0.93 -15.51 7.90
C LYS A 121 0.17 -14.74 9.00
N CYS A 122 0.67 -13.58 9.41
CA CYS A 122 -0.02 -12.72 10.37
C CYS A 122 -1.32 -12.14 9.80
N LEU A 123 -1.30 -11.66 8.56
CA LEU A 123 -2.49 -11.17 7.87
C LEU A 123 -3.57 -12.25 7.75
N ASN A 124 -3.18 -13.44 7.31
CA ASN A 124 -4.11 -14.57 7.15
C ASN A 124 -4.66 -15.07 8.49
N TYR A 125 -3.84 -15.06 9.55
CA TYR A 125 -4.33 -15.36 10.90
C TYR A 125 -5.42 -14.38 11.32
N CYS A 126 -5.22 -13.08 11.11
CA CYS A 126 -6.23 -12.07 11.43
C CYS A 126 -7.51 -12.24 10.60
N LEU A 127 -7.37 -12.54 9.30
CA LEU A 127 -8.51 -12.83 8.43
C LEU A 127 -9.36 -13.98 8.97
N ASN A 128 -8.73 -15.06 9.42
CA ASN A 128 -9.41 -16.25 9.95
C ASN A 128 -9.90 -16.10 11.39
N ASN A 129 -9.57 -15.00 12.07
CA ASN A 129 -9.93 -14.74 13.47
C ASN A 129 -10.63 -13.38 13.65
N LYS A 130 -11.43 -12.94 12.70
CA LYS A 130 -12.18 -11.66 12.75
C LYS A 130 -13.12 -11.52 13.95
N GLY A 131 -13.51 -12.62 14.60
CA GLY A 131 -14.33 -12.60 15.82
C GLY A 131 -13.57 -12.13 17.07
N LYS A 132 -12.25 -12.03 17.01
CA LYS A 132 -11.42 -11.59 18.14
C LYS A 132 -11.33 -10.07 18.21
N GLU A 133 -11.04 -9.54 19.40
CA GLU A 133 -10.78 -8.12 19.59
C GLU A 133 -9.53 -7.67 18.81
N ILE A 134 -9.60 -6.47 18.22
CA ILE A 134 -8.48 -5.91 17.45
C ILE A 134 -7.20 -5.83 18.29
N LEU A 135 -7.32 -5.51 19.58
CA LEU A 135 -6.18 -5.44 20.49
C LEU A 135 -5.49 -6.80 20.65
N GLU A 136 -6.26 -7.89 20.73
CA GLU A 136 -5.74 -9.25 20.78
C GLU A 136 -4.97 -9.62 19.50
N LEU A 137 -5.54 -9.28 18.36
CA LEU A 137 -4.91 -9.52 17.05
C LEU A 137 -3.62 -8.70 16.87
N LYS A 138 -3.61 -7.44 17.30
CA LYS A 138 -2.38 -6.60 17.32
C LYS A 138 -1.30 -7.21 18.22
N SER A 139 -1.68 -7.64 19.40
CA SER A 139 -0.75 -8.31 20.35
C SER A 139 -0.18 -9.60 19.76
N PHE A 140 -0.99 -10.40 19.10
CA PHE A 140 -0.53 -11.59 18.38
C PHE A 140 0.56 -11.24 17.35
N ILE A 141 0.31 -10.23 16.48
CA ILE A 141 1.27 -9.80 15.46
C ILE A 141 2.58 -9.36 16.14
N GLN A 142 2.50 -8.45 17.12
CA GLN A 142 3.69 -7.95 17.84
C GLN A 142 4.52 -9.09 18.43
N ASN A 143 3.87 -10.08 19.05
CA ASN A 143 4.55 -11.24 19.63
C ASN A 143 5.23 -12.14 18.58
N LYS A 144 4.70 -12.21 17.35
CA LYS A 144 5.32 -12.97 16.26
C LYS A 144 6.57 -12.29 15.71
N PHE A 145 6.67 -10.98 15.80
CA PHE A 145 7.83 -10.21 15.31
C PHE A 145 8.93 -10.03 16.38
N LYS A 146 8.58 -9.94 17.67
CA LYS A 146 9.52 -9.71 18.79
C LYS A 146 10.76 -10.62 18.86
N PRO A 147 10.68 -11.95 18.61
CA PRO A 147 11.83 -12.82 18.83
C PRO A 147 12.83 -12.88 17.67
N LYS A 148 12.74 -11.99 16.68
CA LYS A 148 13.54 -12.09 15.45
C LYS A 148 14.51 -10.93 15.33
N THR A 149 15.80 -11.22 15.18
CA THR A 149 16.87 -10.23 15.08
C THR A 149 16.91 -9.50 13.74
N ASN A 150 16.42 -10.14 12.66
CA ASN A 150 16.49 -9.61 11.30
C ASN A 150 15.17 -9.07 10.79
N ILE A 151 14.14 -9.03 11.65
CA ILE A 151 12.80 -8.57 11.30
C ILE A 151 12.35 -7.53 12.32
N GLU A 152 11.99 -6.36 11.86
CA GLU A 152 11.45 -5.27 12.65
C GLU A 152 10.06 -4.90 12.16
N LEU A 153 9.06 -4.94 13.04
CA LEU A 153 7.70 -4.49 12.76
C LEU A 153 7.65 -2.96 12.86
N GLU A 154 7.40 -2.28 11.75
CA GLU A 154 7.20 -0.83 11.76
C GLU A 154 5.79 -0.46 12.21
N TYR A 155 4.77 -1.11 11.62
CA TYR A 155 3.39 -1.00 12.08
C TYR A 155 2.55 -2.23 11.70
N ALA A 156 1.48 -2.43 12.47
CA ALA A 156 0.35 -3.30 12.13
C ALA A 156 -0.94 -2.55 12.47
N GLU A 157 -1.66 -2.08 11.45
CA GLU A 157 -2.83 -1.25 11.63
C GLU A 157 -4.09 -1.88 11.02
N PHE A 158 -5.14 -1.95 11.84
CA PHE A 158 -6.50 -2.24 11.39
C PHE A 158 -7.16 -0.91 11.06
N ILE A 159 -7.70 -0.80 9.86
CA ILE A 159 -8.19 0.46 9.32
C ILE A 159 -9.60 0.31 8.76
N SER A 160 -10.35 1.41 8.75
CA SER A 160 -11.52 1.57 7.89
C SER A 160 -11.05 1.73 6.45
N LEU A 161 -11.62 0.95 5.52
CA LEU A 161 -11.20 0.97 4.12
C LEU A 161 -11.55 2.29 3.41
N ASP A 162 -12.61 2.95 3.86
CA ASP A 162 -13.09 4.20 3.23
C ASP A 162 -12.28 5.42 3.64
N THR A 163 -11.87 5.48 4.92
CA THR A 163 -11.17 6.64 5.49
C THR A 163 -9.67 6.43 5.66
N MET A 164 -9.20 5.18 5.62
CA MET A 164 -7.84 4.75 5.96
C MET A 164 -7.41 5.11 7.39
N ILE A 165 -8.37 5.43 8.25
CA ILE A 165 -8.14 5.74 9.68
C ILE A 165 -8.07 4.43 10.48
N PRO A 166 -7.09 4.30 11.41
CA PRO A 166 -7.03 3.18 12.32
C PRO A 166 -8.30 3.02 13.16
N ILE A 167 -8.81 1.79 13.24
CA ILE A 167 -9.97 1.43 14.06
C ILE A 167 -9.53 0.66 15.31
N LYS A 168 -10.27 0.84 16.41
CA LYS A 168 -10.04 0.14 17.68
C LYS A 168 -11.04 -0.98 17.93
N LYS A 169 -12.18 -0.94 17.24
CA LYS A 169 -13.26 -1.93 17.33
C LYS A 169 -13.79 -2.21 15.93
N TRP A 170 -14.34 -3.41 15.75
CA TRP A 170 -15.01 -3.77 14.51
C TRP A 170 -16.31 -2.97 14.34
N GLU A 171 -16.50 -2.46 13.14
CA GLU A 171 -17.73 -1.75 12.77
C GLU A 171 -18.50 -2.59 11.76
N ALA A 172 -19.71 -3.01 12.14
CA ALA A 172 -20.50 -3.97 11.35
C ALA A 172 -20.83 -3.51 9.91
N LYS A 173 -20.84 -2.21 9.66
CA LYS A 173 -21.21 -1.63 8.35
C LYS A 173 -20.02 -1.27 7.48
N ASN A 174 -18.82 -1.16 8.04
CA ASN A 174 -17.65 -0.66 7.33
C ASN A 174 -16.71 -1.79 6.94
N LYS A 175 -16.30 -1.81 5.68
CA LYS A 175 -15.22 -2.68 5.25
C LYS A 175 -13.93 -2.24 5.92
N SER A 176 -13.17 -3.19 6.42
CA SER A 176 -11.90 -2.96 7.08
C SER A 176 -10.77 -3.69 6.38
N ALA A 177 -9.57 -3.29 6.66
CA ALA A 177 -8.36 -3.97 6.22
C ALA A 177 -7.34 -3.97 7.35
N ILE A 178 -6.40 -4.90 7.27
CA ILE A 178 -5.19 -4.85 8.07
C ILE A 178 -4.00 -4.59 7.15
N CYS A 179 -3.16 -3.64 7.54
CA CYS A 179 -1.95 -3.25 6.84
C CYS A 179 -0.75 -3.48 7.76
N ILE A 180 0.29 -4.13 7.23
CA ILE A 180 1.54 -4.38 7.94
C ILE A 180 2.70 -3.80 7.13
N ALA A 181 3.60 -3.08 7.82
CA ALA A 181 4.92 -2.75 7.30
C ALA A 181 5.99 -3.31 8.25
N ALA A 182 7.02 -3.91 7.68
CA ALA A 182 8.14 -4.47 8.42
C ALA A 182 9.44 -4.36 7.63
N TYR A 183 10.54 -4.26 8.34
CA TYR A 183 11.88 -4.38 7.76
C TYR A 183 12.37 -5.82 7.90
N ILE A 184 12.89 -6.38 6.81
CA ILE A 184 13.49 -7.70 6.74
C ILE A 184 14.88 -7.52 6.15
N GLU A 185 15.93 -7.81 6.91
CA GLU A 185 17.32 -7.51 6.52
C GLU A 185 17.50 -6.04 6.07
N GLY A 186 16.82 -5.10 6.75
CA GLY A 186 16.84 -3.67 6.37
C GLY A 186 15.98 -3.31 5.15
N ILE A 187 15.38 -4.28 4.46
CA ILE A 187 14.49 -4.04 3.34
C ILE A 187 13.06 -3.86 3.83
N ARG A 188 12.50 -2.68 3.60
CA ARG A 188 11.12 -2.36 4.00
C ARG A 188 10.10 -3.00 3.07
N LEU A 189 9.26 -3.86 3.61
CA LEU A 189 8.16 -4.54 2.93
C LEU A 189 6.82 -4.10 3.51
N ILE A 190 5.82 -4.06 2.64
CA ILE A 190 4.43 -3.83 3.03
C ILE A 190 3.52 -4.90 2.46
N ASP A 191 2.45 -5.18 3.18
CA ASP A 191 1.38 -6.04 2.70
C ASP A 191 0.08 -5.72 3.44
N ASN A 192 -1.04 -6.16 2.89
CA ASN A 192 -2.34 -5.96 3.50
C ASN A 192 -3.32 -7.07 3.12
N ILE A 193 -4.43 -7.14 3.86
CA ILE A 193 -5.58 -7.96 3.52
C ILE A 193 -6.87 -7.21 3.86
N ILE A 194 -7.85 -7.27 2.97
CA ILE A 194 -9.20 -6.73 3.23
C ILE A 194 -9.97 -7.78 4.02
N LEU A 195 -10.64 -7.35 5.07
CA LEU A 195 -11.31 -8.18 6.06
C LEU A 195 -12.82 -8.23 5.83
#